data_cab8d0787e70865ce9b83c869cd2d2b1
#
_entry.id   cab8d0787e70865ce9b83c869cd2d2b1
#
_cell.length_a   1.000
_cell.length_b   1.000
_cell.length_c   1.000
_cell.angle_alpha   90.00
_cell.angle_beta   90.00
_cell.angle_gamma   90.00
#
_symmetry.space_group_name_H-M   'P 1'
#
loop_
_entity.id
_entity.type
_entity.pdbx_description
1 polymer ?
#
loop_
_entity_poly.entity_id
_entity_poly.type
_entity_poly.pdbx_seq_one_letter_code
_entity_poly.pdbx_strand_id
1 'polypeptide(L)'
;MPTISQRGIDMPASPIRKLVPLANRAKAKGTVVYHLNIGQPDLATPEVALRAAHHLDREVLEYSPSEGILSFRKKLVEYYHKFNIDVCTDDIIITTGGSEAVFFSFMACLDPGDEIIVPEPAYANYMAFAISCGAVIKTISSTIDEGFALPSVEKFEALITPRTKAILICNPNNPTGYLYTRKEMNQIRDLVRKYDLFLFSDEVYREFCYTGAPYISAFHLEGIENNVILVDSVSKR
;
A
#
# COMPACT_ATOMS: atom_id res chain seq x y z
N MET A 1 17.06 -26.81 -21.63
CA MET A 1 17.36 -25.62 -20.82
C MET A 1 16.23 -25.43 -19.82
N PRO A 2 16.48 -25.06 -18.58
CA PRO A 2 15.43 -24.79 -17.63
C PRO A 2 14.54 -23.61 -18.12
N THR A 3 13.24 -23.68 -17.82
CA THR A 3 12.26 -22.63 -18.14
C THR A 3 11.91 -21.87 -16.88
N ILE A 4 11.56 -20.59 -17.02
CA ILE A 4 11.04 -19.80 -15.90
C ILE A 4 9.65 -20.29 -15.49
N SER A 5 9.26 -20.03 -14.24
CA SER A 5 7.94 -20.44 -13.71
C SER A 5 6.80 -19.72 -14.42
N GLN A 6 5.58 -20.30 -14.37
CA GLN A 6 4.40 -19.66 -14.90
C GLN A 6 4.17 -18.27 -14.29
N ARG A 7 4.36 -18.14 -12.96
CA ARG A 7 4.30 -16.83 -12.28
C ARG A 7 5.27 -15.80 -12.84
N GLY A 8 6.49 -16.25 -13.24
CA GLY A 8 7.46 -15.37 -13.88
C GLY A 8 7.05 -14.95 -15.28
N ILE A 9 6.33 -15.81 -16.02
CA ILE A 9 5.77 -15.51 -17.34
C ILE A 9 4.60 -14.52 -17.21
N ASP A 10 3.73 -14.74 -16.22
CA ASP A 10 2.53 -13.94 -15.98
C ASP A 10 2.81 -12.57 -15.36
N MET A 11 4.04 -12.36 -14.84
CA MET A 11 4.44 -11.12 -14.18
C MET A 11 4.38 -9.93 -15.16
N PRO A 12 3.51 -8.93 -14.92
CA PRO A 12 3.40 -7.79 -15.81
C PRO A 12 4.63 -6.89 -15.74
N ALA A 13 5.06 -6.37 -16.87
CA ALA A 13 6.05 -5.30 -16.89
C ALA A 13 5.50 -4.05 -16.19
N SER A 14 6.32 -3.39 -15.37
CA SER A 14 5.91 -2.16 -14.70
C SER A 14 5.38 -1.13 -15.71
N PRO A 15 4.12 -0.69 -15.62
CA PRO A 15 3.55 0.29 -16.54
C PRO A 15 4.29 1.64 -16.51
N ILE A 16 4.90 1.96 -15.37
CA ILE A 16 5.72 3.18 -15.18
C ILE A 16 7.06 3.04 -15.88
N ARG A 17 7.76 1.91 -15.64
CA ARG A 17 9.14 1.72 -16.11
C ARG A 17 9.26 1.32 -17.59
N LYS A 18 8.20 0.78 -18.20
CA LYS A 18 8.19 0.44 -19.63
C LYS A 18 8.44 1.63 -20.56
N LEU A 19 8.21 2.86 -20.07
CA LEU A 19 8.46 4.09 -20.82
C LEU A 19 9.93 4.53 -20.80
N VAL A 20 10.77 4.01 -19.90
CA VAL A 20 12.17 4.43 -19.74
C VAL A 20 13.00 4.26 -21.05
N PRO A 21 12.90 3.15 -21.81
CA PRO A 21 13.64 3.03 -23.07
C PRO A 21 13.23 4.07 -24.12
N LEU A 22 11.95 4.48 -24.14
CA LEU A 22 11.44 5.52 -25.05
C LEU A 22 12.01 6.89 -24.65
N ALA A 23 11.96 7.22 -23.37
CA ALA A 23 12.53 8.44 -22.83
C ALA A 23 14.03 8.56 -23.11
N ASN A 24 14.78 7.47 -22.89
CA ASN A 24 16.23 7.43 -23.14
C ASN A 24 16.55 7.65 -24.65
N ARG A 25 15.78 7.04 -25.55
CA ARG A 25 15.94 7.27 -27.01
C ARG A 25 15.66 8.71 -27.40
N ALA A 26 14.65 9.34 -26.80
CA ALA A 26 14.32 10.75 -27.05
C ALA A 26 15.45 11.66 -26.56
N LYS A 27 15.95 11.44 -25.33
CA LYS A 27 17.08 12.16 -24.75
C LYS A 27 18.35 12.03 -25.60
N ALA A 28 18.64 10.82 -26.11
CA ALA A 28 19.80 10.59 -26.98
C ALA A 28 19.72 11.37 -28.30
N LYS A 29 18.52 11.79 -28.71
CA LYS A 29 18.29 12.67 -29.89
C LYS A 29 18.24 14.16 -29.53
N GLY A 30 18.60 14.54 -28.28
CA GLY A 30 18.59 15.93 -27.82
C GLY A 30 17.23 16.45 -27.38
N THR A 31 16.18 15.60 -27.29
CA THR A 31 14.86 16.01 -26.81
C THR A 31 14.86 16.15 -25.29
N VAL A 32 14.33 17.27 -24.79
CA VAL A 32 14.08 17.44 -23.36
C VAL A 32 12.87 16.60 -22.97
N VAL A 33 13.04 15.70 -21.98
CA VAL A 33 11.98 14.81 -21.51
C VAL A 33 11.64 15.15 -20.06
N TYR A 34 10.40 15.58 -19.83
CA TYR A 34 9.84 15.81 -18.50
C TYR A 34 9.18 14.53 -17.97
N HIS A 35 9.66 14.05 -16.82
CA HIS A 35 9.18 12.80 -16.20
C HIS A 35 8.00 13.08 -15.27
N LEU A 36 6.77 13.09 -15.78
CA LEU A 36 5.55 13.27 -14.99
C LEU A 36 4.92 11.94 -14.54
N ASN A 37 5.53 10.82 -14.91
CA ASN A 37 5.07 9.45 -14.60
C ASN A 37 5.70 8.89 -13.32
N ILE A 38 6.62 9.61 -12.70
CA ILE A 38 7.30 9.21 -11.46
C ILE A 38 7.22 10.38 -10.48
N GLY A 39 6.66 10.13 -9.30
CA GLY A 39 6.64 11.10 -8.19
C GLY A 39 8.00 11.16 -7.49
N GLN A 40 9.03 11.67 -8.19
CA GLN A 40 10.35 11.83 -7.61
C GLN A 40 10.39 13.11 -6.76
N PRO A 41 10.78 13.04 -5.46
CA PRO A 41 10.98 14.25 -4.67
C PRO A 41 12.04 15.17 -5.29
N ASP A 42 11.80 16.46 -5.27
CA ASP A 42 12.71 17.52 -5.71
C ASP A 42 13.20 18.38 -4.54
N LEU A 43 12.65 18.19 -3.35
CA LEU A 43 13.11 18.79 -2.11
C LEU A 43 14.27 18.01 -1.51
N ALA A 44 15.19 18.73 -0.86
CA ALA A 44 16.29 18.08 -0.15
C ALA A 44 15.79 17.20 1.00
N THR A 45 16.38 16.02 1.14
CA THR A 45 16.13 15.17 2.30
C THR A 45 16.52 15.91 3.59
N PRO A 46 15.72 15.86 4.66
CA PRO A 46 16.02 16.52 5.91
C PRO A 46 17.43 16.17 6.43
N GLU A 47 18.21 17.18 6.77
CA GLU A 47 19.61 16.99 7.21
C GLU A 47 19.71 16.08 8.46
N VAL A 48 18.72 16.13 9.34
CA VAL A 48 18.66 15.26 10.53
C VAL A 48 18.62 13.77 10.13
N ALA A 49 17.91 13.41 9.06
CA ALA A 49 17.84 12.05 8.57
C ALA A 49 19.17 11.62 7.92
N LEU A 50 19.77 12.50 7.12
CA LEU A 50 21.09 12.27 6.51
C LEU A 50 22.18 12.11 7.56
N ARG A 51 22.21 12.96 8.58
CA ARG A 51 23.16 12.83 9.69
C ARG A 51 22.99 11.53 10.44
N ALA A 52 21.76 11.14 10.75
CA ALA A 52 21.49 9.86 11.43
C ALA A 52 21.95 8.65 10.62
N ALA A 53 21.84 8.70 9.29
CA ALA A 53 22.33 7.64 8.40
C ALA A 53 23.87 7.61 8.28
N HIS A 54 24.55 8.75 8.41
CA HIS A 54 26.01 8.84 8.34
C HIS A 54 26.72 8.53 9.65
N HIS A 55 26.07 8.70 10.79
CA HIS A 55 26.67 8.54 12.12
C HIS A 55 26.07 7.29 12.80
N LEU A 56 26.61 6.14 12.44
CA LEU A 56 26.31 4.89 13.13
C LEU A 56 27.35 4.66 14.22
N ASP A 57 27.02 5.03 15.48
CA ASP A 57 27.84 4.76 16.67
C ASP A 57 27.77 3.27 17.04
N ARG A 58 28.11 2.39 16.12
CA ARG A 58 28.13 0.93 16.33
C ARG A 58 29.37 0.33 15.71
N GLU A 59 30.15 -0.37 16.52
CA GLU A 59 31.31 -1.14 16.05
C GLU A 59 30.88 -2.47 15.39
N VAL A 60 29.73 -3.02 15.82
CA VAL A 60 29.19 -4.29 15.31
C VAL A 60 27.76 -4.07 14.82
N LEU A 61 27.46 -4.54 13.62
CA LEU A 61 26.11 -4.60 13.07
C LEU A 61 25.52 -5.97 13.37
N GLU A 62 24.74 -6.05 14.44
CA GLU A 62 24.07 -7.26 14.87
C GLU A 62 22.82 -7.54 14.04
N TYR A 63 22.36 -8.80 14.05
CA TYR A 63 21.04 -9.14 13.52
C TYR A 63 19.95 -8.41 14.33
N SER A 64 18.97 -7.84 13.64
CA SER A 64 17.79 -7.31 14.30
C SER A 64 16.81 -8.43 14.66
N PRO A 65 15.95 -8.23 15.67
CA PRO A 65 14.80 -9.11 15.91
C PRO A 65 13.92 -9.23 14.65
N SER A 66 13.24 -10.37 14.48
CA SER A 66 12.42 -10.64 13.28
C SER A 66 11.32 -9.61 13.08
N GLU A 67 10.72 -9.13 14.16
CA GLU A 67 9.69 -8.10 14.14
C GLU A 67 10.24 -6.67 14.03
N GLY A 68 11.55 -6.50 14.04
CA GLY A 68 12.24 -5.22 14.00
C GLY A 68 12.68 -4.68 15.35
N ILE A 69 13.56 -3.69 15.34
CA ILE A 69 14.20 -3.11 16.52
C ILE A 69 13.15 -2.49 17.45
N LEU A 70 13.13 -2.91 18.73
CA LEU A 70 12.14 -2.49 19.72
C LEU A 70 12.08 -0.96 19.92
N SER A 71 13.23 -0.28 19.94
CA SER A 71 13.27 1.18 20.09
C SER A 71 12.56 1.90 18.91
N PHE A 72 12.68 1.36 17.71
CA PHE A 72 11.99 1.89 16.53
C PHE A 72 10.48 1.61 16.61
N ARG A 73 10.07 0.38 16.97
CA ARG A 73 8.65 0.04 17.16
C ARG A 73 7.98 0.93 18.21
N LYS A 74 8.67 1.23 19.34
CA LYS A 74 8.19 2.18 20.36
C LYS A 74 7.97 3.57 19.78
N LYS A 75 8.87 4.06 18.93
CA LYS A 75 8.70 5.36 18.26
C LYS A 75 7.55 5.36 17.26
N LEU A 76 7.29 4.25 16.59
CA LEU A 76 6.10 4.12 15.73
C LEU A 76 4.80 4.12 16.54
N VAL A 77 4.76 3.49 17.72
CA VAL A 77 3.61 3.59 18.63
C VAL A 77 3.33 5.06 18.97
N GLU A 78 4.37 5.82 19.39
CA GLU A 78 4.24 7.26 19.67
C GLU A 78 3.75 8.04 18.44
N TYR A 79 4.16 7.65 17.26
CA TYR A 79 3.74 8.24 15.99
C TYR A 79 2.27 7.94 15.69
N TYR A 80 1.83 6.68 15.79
CA TYR A 80 0.46 6.27 15.50
C TYR A 80 -0.55 6.89 16.48
N HIS A 81 -0.19 7.02 17.75
CA HIS A 81 -1.03 7.67 18.75
C HIS A 81 -1.36 9.13 18.40
N LYS A 82 -0.49 9.86 17.65
CA LYS A 82 -0.81 11.22 17.14
C LYS A 82 -1.99 11.23 16.16
N PHE A 83 -2.27 10.10 15.54
CA PHE A 83 -3.40 9.91 14.63
C PHE A 83 -4.57 9.17 15.28
N ASN A 84 -4.58 9.03 16.61
CA ASN A 84 -5.58 8.25 17.38
C ASN A 84 -5.66 6.78 16.90
N ILE A 85 -4.54 6.22 16.45
CA ILE A 85 -4.41 4.80 16.15
C ILE A 85 -3.78 4.15 17.39
N ASP A 86 -4.60 3.36 18.09
CA ASP A 86 -4.19 2.68 19.32
C ASP A 86 -3.56 1.33 18.99
N VAL A 87 -2.23 1.28 19.07
CA VAL A 87 -1.41 0.09 18.82
C VAL A 87 -0.31 -0.01 19.85
N CYS A 88 0.13 -1.23 20.14
CA CYS A 88 1.30 -1.50 20.96
C CYS A 88 2.48 -2.02 20.10
N THR A 89 3.62 -2.24 20.73
CA THR A 89 4.81 -2.73 20.00
C THR A 89 4.61 -4.09 19.37
N ASP A 90 3.75 -4.94 19.93
CA ASP A 90 3.53 -6.29 19.44
C ASP A 90 2.59 -6.34 18.22
N ASP A 91 1.89 -5.24 17.95
CA ASP A 91 1.08 -5.06 16.75
C ASP A 91 1.89 -4.61 15.53
N ILE A 92 3.20 -4.35 15.69
CA ILE A 92 4.03 -3.73 14.66
C ILE A 92 5.15 -4.67 14.22
N ILE A 93 5.20 -4.95 12.92
CA ILE A 93 6.30 -5.65 12.26
C ILE A 93 6.99 -4.68 11.29
N ILE A 94 8.32 -4.59 11.38
CA ILE A 94 9.15 -3.75 10.51
C ILE A 94 9.60 -4.55 9.31
N THR A 95 9.38 -3.99 8.12
CA THR A 95 9.80 -4.56 6.83
C THR A 95 10.70 -3.59 6.07
N THR A 96 11.28 -4.04 4.97
CA THR A 96 12.09 -3.21 4.07
C THR A 96 11.18 -2.35 3.18
N GLY A 97 10.37 -1.49 3.83
CA GLY A 97 9.40 -0.60 3.18
C GLY A 97 8.05 -1.24 2.88
N GLY A 98 7.09 -0.40 2.43
CA GLY A 98 5.69 -0.79 2.23
C GLY A 98 5.47 -1.91 1.23
N SER A 99 6.32 -2.04 0.21
CA SER A 99 6.19 -3.13 -0.79
C SER A 99 6.38 -4.51 -0.17
N GLU A 100 7.35 -4.68 0.73
CA GLU A 100 7.56 -5.93 1.45
C GLU A 100 6.42 -6.16 2.45
N ALA A 101 5.93 -5.09 3.11
CA ALA A 101 4.79 -5.19 4.02
C ALA A 101 3.53 -5.71 3.30
N VAL A 102 3.18 -5.17 2.12
CA VAL A 102 2.06 -5.68 1.31
C VAL A 102 2.29 -7.14 0.91
N PHE A 103 3.50 -7.47 0.44
CA PHE A 103 3.83 -8.81 0.00
C PHE A 103 3.71 -9.83 1.14
N PHE A 104 4.26 -9.52 2.31
CA PHE A 104 4.17 -10.40 3.49
C PHE A 104 2.75 -10.52 4.02
N SER A 105 1.97 -9.42 3.99
CA SER A 105 0.55 -9.46 4.36
C SER A 105 -0.23 -10.41 3.44
N PHE A 106 0.02 -10.35 2.13
CA PHE A 106 -0.61 -11.27 1.18
C PHE A 106 -0.18 -12.72 1.43
N MET A 107 1.13 -12.96 1.62
CA MET A 107 1.65 -14.30 1.91
C MET A 107 1.09 -14.91 3.19
N ALA A 108 0.82 -14.07 4.21
CA ALA A 108 0.30 -14.52 5.50
C ALA A 108 -1.21 -14.81 5.49
N CYS A 109 -1.97 -14.13 4.62
CA CYS A 109 -3.45 -14.13 4.68
C CYS A 109 -4.12 -14.82 3.50
N LEU A 110 -3.39 -15.12 2.42
CA LEU A 110 -3.97 -15.58 1.16
C LEU A 110 -3.33 -16.88 0.68
N ASP A 111 -4.15 -17.78 0.24
CA ASP A 111 -3.74 -18.99 -0.46
C ASP A 111 -3.78 -18.79 -2.00
N PRO A 112 -3.09 -19.63 -2.78
CA PRO A 112 -3.18 -19.59 -4.23
C PRO A 112 -4.63 -19.78 -4.72
N GLY A 113 -5.10 -18.82 -5.53
CA GLY A 113 -6.47 -18.77 -6.05
C GLY A 113 -7.44 -17.93 -5.22
N ASP A 114 -7.03 -17.43 -4.05
CA ASP A 114 -7.83 -16.46 -3.30
C ASP A 114 -7.93 -15.14 -4.06
N GLU A 115 -9.03 -14.44 -3.85
CA GLU A 115 -9.37 -13.22 -4.58
C GLU A 115 -9.30 -11.99 -3.66
N ILE A 116 -8.73 -10.91 -4.19
CA ILE A 116 -8.66 -9.59 -3.54
C ILE A 116 -9.42 -8.59 -4.38
N ILE A 117 -10.38 -7.87 -3.80
CA ILE A 117 -11.06 -6.77 -4.49
C ILE A 117 -10.27 -5.48 -4.28
N VAL A 118 -9.96 -4.78 -5.37
CA VAL A 118 -9.17 -3.54 -5.35
C VAL A 118 -9.87 -2.46 -6.15
N PRO A 119 -10.27 -1.32 -5.54
CA PRO A 119 -10.74 -0.15 -6.28
C PRO A 119 -9.64 0.40 -7.21
N GLU A 120 -10.00 0.67 -8.47
CA GLU A 120 -9.12 1.29 -9.46
C GLU A 120 -9.57 2.72 -9.78
N PRO A 121 -8.61 3.62 -10.13
CA PRO A 121 -7.16 3.43 -10.31
C PRO A 121 -6.41 3.10 -9.00
N ALA A 122 -5.43 2.19 -9.06
CA ALA A 122 -4.69 1.71 -7.91
C ALA A 122 -3.17 1.67 -8.18
N TYR A 123 -2.39 1.50 -7.13
CA TYR A 123 -0.95 1.34 -7.25
C TYR A 123 -0.62 0.05 -8.04
N ALA A 124 0.07 0.23 -9.16
CA ALA A 124 0.27 -0.83 -10.15
C ALA A 124 0.98 -2.09 -9.63
N ASN A 125 1.79 -1.98 -8.56
CA ASN A 125 2.53 -3.12 -8.05
C ASN A 125 1.66 -4.09 -7.22
N TYR A 126 0.46 -3.72 -6.80
CA TYR A 126 -0.42 -4.66 -6.10
C TYR A 126 -0.70 -5.91 -6.95
N MET A 127 -0.88 -5.73 -8.27
CA MET A 127 -1.03 -6.85 -9.21
C MET A 127 0.17 -7.80 -9.17
N ALA A 128 1.39 -7.24 -9.18
CA ALA A 128 2.61 -8.03 -9.15
C ALA A 128 2.76 -8.82 -7.83
N PHE A 129 2.41 -8.20 -6.69
CA PHE A 129 2.43 -8.88 -5.40
C PHE A 129 1.41 -10.01 -5.33
N ALA A 130 0.18 -9.78 -5.82
CA ALA A 130 -0.85 -10.83 -5.87
C ALA A 130 -0.41 -12.02 -6.73
N ILE A 131 0.10 -11.79 -7.95
CA ILE A 131 0.62 -12.84 -8.83
C ILE A 131 1.74 -13.62 -8.13
N SER A 132 2.65 -12.93 -7.42
CA SER A 132 3.75 -13.57 -6.70
C SER A 132 3.26 -14.52 -5.61
N CYS A 133 2.14 -14.21 -4.97
CA CYS A 133 1.50 -15.06 -3.94
C CYS A 133 0.55 -16.10 -4.55
N GLY A 134 0.26 -16.01 -5.85
CA GLY A 134 -0.74 -16.86 -6.52
C GLY A 134 -2.19 -16.40 -6.30
N ALA A 135 -2.39 -15.23 -5.70
CA ALA A 135 -3.72 -14.63 -5.51
C ALA A 135 -4.19 -13.90 -6.78
N VAL A 136 -5.50 -13.65 -6.87
CA VAL A 136 -6.16 -13.02 -8.01
C VAL A 136 -6.71 -11.67 -7.60
N ILE A 137 -6.32 -10.59 -8.30
CA ILE A 137 -6.94 -9.28 -8.10
C ILE A 137 -8.19 -9.17 -8.97
N LYS A 138 -9.30 -8.82 -8.33
CA LYS A 138 -10.53 -8.37 -8.96
C LYS A 138 -10.66 -6.87 -8.81
N THR A 139 -10.58 -6.15 -9.92
CA THR A 139 -10.66 -4.71 -9.91
C THR A 139 -12.09 -4.21 -9.97
N ILE A 140 -12.35 -3.08 -9.32
CA ILE A 140 -13.61 -2.37 -9.36
C ILE A 140 -13.35 -0.91 -9.70
N SER A 141 -13.80 -0.46 -10.89
CA SER A 141 -13.44 0.86 -11.39
C SER A 141 -14.21 1.98 -10.69
N SER A 142 -13.49 3.01 -10.31
CA SER A 142 -14.00 4.36 -10.07
C SER A 142 -13.58 5.27 -11.22
N THR A 143 -14.34 6.34 -11.46
CA THR A 143 -14.14 7.21 -12.61
C THR A 143 -13.85 8.65 -12.21
N ILE A 144 -13.22 9.39 -13.11
CA ILE A 144 -12.96 10.83 -12.91
C ILE A 144 -14.27 11.61 -12.81
N ASP A 145 -15.30 11.19 -13.54
CA ASP A 145 -16.62 11.84 -13.53
C ASP A 145 -17.32 11.71 -12.17
N GLU A 146 -16.99 10.65 -11.41
CA GLU A 146 -17.42 10.41 -10.02
C GLU A 146 -16.41 10.97 -9.01
N GLY A 147 -15.39 11.72 -9.45
CA GLY A 147 -14.29 12.23 -8.61
C GLY A 147 -13.45 11.14 -7.95
N PHE A 148 -13.43 9.94 -8.51
CA PHE A 148 -12.78 8.74 -7.95
C PHE A 148 -13.31 8.29 -6.58
N ALA A 149 -14.58 8.62 -6.28
CA ALA A 149 -15.27 8.14 -5.09
C ALA A 149 -15.30 6.61 -5.02
N LEU A 150 -15.48 6.07 -3.80
CA LEU A 150 -15.60 4.63 -3.62
C LEU A 150 -16.79 4.10 -4.42
N PRO A 151 -16.64 3.04 -5.23
CA PRO A 151 -17.75 2.38 -5.89
C PRO A 151 -18.82 1.91 -4.90
N SER A 152 -20.06 1.81 -5.36
CA SER A 152 -21.17 1.43 -4.49
C SER A 152 -21.01 0.01 -3.90
N VAL A 153 -21.63 -0.23 -2.75
CA VAL A 153 -21.59 -1.52 -2.05
C VAL A 153 -22.04 -2.66 -2.96
N GLU A 154 -23.08 -2.45 -3.77
CA GLU A 154 -23.61 -3.45 -4.70
C GLU A 154 -22.58 -3.88 -5.75
N LYS A 155 -21.73 -2.95 -6.21
CA LYS A 155 -20.63 -3.26 -7.13
C LYS A 155 -19.58 -4.15 -6.46
N PHE A 156 -19.27 -3.94 -5.18
CA PHE A 156 -18.40 -4.83 -4.41
C PHE A 156 -19.03 -6.20 -4.25
N GLU A 157 -20.29 -6.26 -3.83
CA GLU A 157 -21.00 -7.51 -3.60
C GLU A 157 -21.12 -8.37 -4.87
N ALA A 158 -21.26 -7.74 -6.03
CA ALA A 158 -21.29 -8.44 -7.32
C ALA A 158 -19.94 -9.14 -7.67
N LEU A 159 -18.84 -8.72 -7.05
CA LEU A 159 -17.51 -9.32 -7.24
C LEU A 159 -17.18 -10.39 -6.19
N ILE A 160 -17.90 -10.41 -5.06
CA ILE A 160 -17.63 -11.35 -3.96
C ILE A 160 -18.00 -12.77 -4.37
N THR A 161 -17.06 -13.68 -4.18
CA THR A 161 -17.23 -15.13 -4.39
C THR A 161 -16.76 -15.89 -3.14
N PRO A 162 -16.97 -17.20 -3.05
CA PRO A 162 -16.41 -18.01 -1.96
C PRO A 162 -14.87 -17.98 -1.85
N ARG A 163 -14.18 -17.51 -2.89
CA ARG A 163 -12.71 -17.32 -2.90
C ARG A 163 -12.28 -15.93 -2.52
N THR A 164 -13.20 -14.98 -2.39
CA THR A 164 -12.85 -13.62 -1.96
C THR A 164 -12.42 -13.63 -0.52
N LYS A 165 -11.20 -13.21 -0.24
CA LYS A 165 -10.59 -13.18 1.09
C LYS A 165 -10.31 -11.77 1.59
N ALA A 166 -10.18 -10.78 0.69
CA ALA A 166 -9.76 -9.46 1.10
C ALA A 166 -10.33 -8.34 0.22
N ILE A 167 -10.41 -7.16 0.82
CA ILE A 167 -10.47 -5.87 0.13
C ILE A 167 -9.15 -5.16 0.40
N LEU A 168 -8.55 -4.55 -0.63
CA LEU A 168 -7.39 -3.68 -0.48
C LEU A 168 -7.74 -2.28 -0.91
N ILE A 169 -7.43 -1.31 -0.04
CA ILE A 169 -7.56 0.12 -0.33
C ILE A 169 -6.24 0.84 -0.10
N CYS A 170 -6.06 1.98 -0.77
CA CYS A 170 -5.00 2.94 -0.48
C CYS A 170 -5.65 4.26 -0.06
N ASN A 171 -5.36 4.76 1.13
CA ASN A 171 -6.02 5.94 1.69
C ASN A 171 -5.04 6.87 2.42
N PRO A 172 -4.76 8.06 1.89
CA PRO A 172 -5.14 8.63 0.59
C PRO A 172 -4.66 7.80 -0.60
N ASN A 173 -5.42 7.81 -1.69
CA ASN A 173 -5.18 6.90 -2.81
C ASN A 173 -4.00 7.32 -3.70
N ASN A 174 -3.24 6.35 -4.15
CA ASN A 174 -2.30 6.47 -5.25
C ASN A 174 -2.86 5.70 -6.47
N PRO A 175 -3.16 6.34 -7.64
CA PRO A 175 -2.63 7.65 -8.06
C PRO A 175 -3.59 8.83 -7.95
N THR A 176 -4.84 8.66 -7.51
CA THR A 176 -5.90 9.68 -7.66
C THR A 176 -5.80 10.80 -6.61
N GLY A 177 -5.15 10.56 -5.48
CA GLY A 177 -5.14 11.47 -4.33
C GLY A 177 -6.47 11.50 -3.56
N TYR A 178 -7.42 10.62 -3.92
CA TYR A 178 -8.72 10.57 -3.26
C TYR A 178 -8.57 10.19 -1.78
N LEU A 179 -9.27 10.90 -0.91
CA LEU A 179 -9.35 10.64 0.52
C LEU A 179 -10.75 10.12 0.83
N TYR A 180 -10.86 8.87 1.27
CA TYR A 180 -12.14 8.26 1.59
C TYR A 180 -12.83 8.96 2.75
N THR A 181 -14.11 9.23 2.57
CA THR A 181 -14.99 9.82 3.58
C THR A 181 -15.31 8.81 4.69
N ARG A 182 -15.77 9.30 5.86
CA ARG A 182 -16.27 8.44 6.95
C ARG A 182 -17.37 7.49 6.48
N LYS A 183 -18.26 7.96 5.59
CA LYS A 183 -19.33 7.14 5.03
C LYS A 183 -18.77 5.97 4.23
N GLU A 184 -17.82 6.24 3.34
CA GLU A 184 -17.17 5.21 2.50
C GLU A 184 -16.38 4.22 3.34
N MET A 185 -15.61 4.69 4.32
CA MET A 185 -14.88 3.80 5.24
C MET A 185 -15.83 2.91 6.04
N ASN A 186 -16.98 3.42 6.46
CA ASN A 186 -18.02 2.61 7.12
C ASN A 186 -18.63 1.58 6.15
N GLN A 187 -18.82 1.91 4.87
CA GLN A 187 -19.29 0.95 3.86
C GLN A 187 -18.28 -0.21 3.68
N ILE A 188 -16.98 0.10 3.63
CA ILE A 188 -15.92 -0.92 3.59
C ILE A 188 -15.96 -1.79 4.85
N ARG A 189 -16.03 -1.18 6.03
CA ARG A 189 -16.18 -1.91 7.30
C ARG A 189 -17.35 -2.89 7.27
N ASP A 190 -18.51 -2.44 6.81
CA ASP A 190 -19.72 -3.26 6.81
C ASP A 190 -19.61 -4.44 5.84
N LEU A 191 -18.94 -4.25 4.68
CA LEU A 191 -18.60 -5.34 3.76
C LEU A 191 -17.62 -6.34 4.39
N VAL A 192 -16.53 -5.85 4.99
CA VAL A 192 -15.52 -6.66 5.67
C VAL A 192 -16.16 -7.52 6.75
N ARG A 193 -16.99 -6.92 7.61
CA ARG A 193 -17.72 -7.62 8.68
C ARG A 193 -18.73 -8.64 8.14
N LYS A 194 -19.49 -8.26 7.10
CA LYS A 194 -20.55 -9.10 6.53
C LYS A 194 -20.01 -10.38 5.91
N TYR A 195 -18.87 -10.29 5.25
CA TYR A 195 -18.28 -11.38 4.48
C TYR A 195 -17.03 -12.00 5.12
N ASP A 196 -16.68 -11.55 6.34
CA ASP A 196 -15.49 -11.98 7.09
C ASP A 196 -14.20 -11.91 6.26
N LEU A 197 -13.94 -10.73 5.68
CA LEU A 197 -12.80 -10.48 4.81
C LEU A 197 -11.65 -9.82 5.59
N PHE A 198 -10.43 -9.95 5.09
CA PHE A 198 -9.35 -9.04 5.47
C PHE A 198 -9.52 -7.67 4.80
N LEU A 199 -9.12 -6.63 5.53
CA LEU A 199 -8.96 -5.29 4.98
C LEU A 199 -7.48 -4.92 4.98
N PHE A 200 -6.84 -4.97 3.82
CA PHE A 200 -5.51 -4.39 3.63
C PHE A 200 -5.66 -2.89 3.37
N SER A 201 -5.17 -2.06 4.29
CA SER A 201 -5.22 -0.61 4.18
C SER A 201 -3.81 -0.05 4.01
N ASP A 202 -3.47 0.35 2.79
CA ASP A 202 -2.22 1.05 2.49
C ASP A 202 -2.40 2.53 2.84
N GLU A 203 -1.75 2.96 3.92
CA GLU A 203 -1.88 4.29 4.49
C GLU A 203 -0.58 5.12 4.38
N VAL A 204 0.29 4.75 3.47
CA VAL A 204 1.60 5.39 3.27
C VAL A 204 1.51 6.90 3.01
N TYR A 205 0.37 7.39 2.51
CA TYR A 205 0.12 8.81 2.23
C TYR A 205 -0.71 9.52 3.32
N ARG A 206 -0.84 8.96 4.52
CA ARG A 206 -1.65 9.50 5.64
C ARG A 206 -1.43 10.98 5.90
N GLU A 207 -0.21 11.47 5.78
CA GLU A 207 0.14 12.87 6.03
C GLU A 207 -0.15 13.82 4.86
N PHE A 208 -0.58 13.30 3.71
CA PHE A 208 -0.81 14.07 2.48
C PHE A 208 -2.30 14.35 2.25
N CYS A 209 -2.98 14.91 3.27
CA CYS A 209 -4.38 15.30 3.21
C CYS A 209 -4.48 16.81 3.00
N TYR A 210 -4.81 17.24 1.77
CA TYR A 210 -4.81 18.66 1.38
C TYR A 210 -6.21 19.29 1.36
N THR A 211 -7.26 18.51 1.55
CA THR A 211 -8.66 18.98 1.42
C THR A 211 -9.21 19.62 2.69
N GLY A 212 -8.48 19.56 3.81
CA GLY A 212 -9.00 19.92 5.14
C GLY A 212 -9.98 18.92 5.72
N ALA A 213 -10.35 17.87 5.00
CA ALA A 213 -11.16 16.78 5.53
C ALA A 213 -10.33 15.92 6.52
N PRO A 214 -10.94 15.38 7.57
CA PRO A 214 -10.23 14.54 8.53
C PRO A 214 -9.78 13.24 7.88
N TYR A 215 -8.53 12.87 8.08
CA TYR A 215 -8.02 11.55 7.72
C TYR A 215 -8.67 10.47 8.60
N ILE A 216 -9.03 9.34 7.99
CA ILE A 216 -9.64 8.20 8.66
C ILE A 216 -8.82 6.96 8.36
N SER A 217 -8.17 6.41 9.38
CA SER A 217 -7.49 5.12 9.30
C SER A 217 -8.48 3.96 9.31
N ALA A 218 -8.10 2.84 8.72
CA ALA A 218 -8.85 1.59 8.88
C ALA A 218 -8.90 1.12 10.34
N PHE A 219 -7.92 1.47 11.17
CA PHE A 219 -7.93 1.22 12.62
C PHE A 219 -8.95 2.06 13.41
N HIS A 220 -9.61 3.06 12.78
CA HIS A 220 -10.73 3.79 13.38
C HIS A 220 -12.08 3.11 13.11
N LEU A 221 -12.11 1.93 12.53
CA LEU A 221 -13.33 1.20 12.15
C LEU A 221 -13.62 0.12 13.20
N GLU A 222 -14.62 0.37 14.03
CA GLU A 222 -15.00 -0.53 15.11
C GLU A 222 -15.65 -1.82 14.59
N GLY A 223 -15.35 -2.95 15.26
CA GLY A 223 -15.95 -4.26 15.01
C GLY A 223 -15.33 -5.05 13.84
N ILE A 224 -14.16 -4.63 13.38
CA ILE A 224 -13.31 -5.36 12.41
C ILE A 224 -11.83 -5.33 12.80
N GLU A 225 -11.51 -5.13 14.07
CA GLU A 225 -10.16 -4.96 14.59
C GLU A 225 -9.23 -6.13 14.21
N ASN A 226 -9.78 -7.35 14.19
CA ASN A 226 -9.04 -8.56 13.83
C ASN A 226 -8.95 -8.80 12.32
N ASN A 227 -9.60 -7.98 11.50
CA ASN A 227 -9.64 -8.13 10.05
C ASN A 227 -8.69 -7.13 9.35
N VAL A 228 -8.20 -6.10 10.06
CA VAL A 228 -7.44 -5.01 9.46
C VAL A 228 -5.94 -5.28 9.50
N ILE A 229 -5.29 -5.14 8.35
CA ILE A 229 -3.83 -5.05 8.24
C ILE A 229 -3.50 -3.69 7.64
N LEU A 230 -2.89 -2.83 8.46
CA LEU A 230 -2.44 -1.51 8.04
C LEU A 230 -1.02 -1.62 7.49
N VAL A 231 -0.82 -1.14 6.27
CA VAL A 231 0.49 -1.00 5.64
C VAL A 231 0.91 0.46 5.65
N ASP A 232 2.14 0.71 6.05
CA ASP A 232 2.72 2.05 6.11
C ASP A 232 4.18 2.04 5.64
N SER A 233 4.76 3.22 5.42
CA SER A 233 6.18 3.34 5.06
C SER A 233 6.69 4.76 5.31
N VAL A 234 7.93 4.87 5.75
CA VAL A 234 8.64 6.15 5.85
C VAL A 234 9.10 6.71 4.49
N SER A 235 8.91 5.94 3.41
CA SER A 235 9.43 6.29 2.07
C SER A 235 8.82 7.57 1.47
N LYS A 236 7.68 8.03 2.00
CA LYS A 236 6.96 9.20 1.49
C LYS A 236 6.98 10.40 2.43
N ARG A 237 7.67 10.30 3.57
CA ARG A 237 7.78 11.33 4.62
C ARG A 237 9.16 11.92 4.68
#